data_9622c7420c7956a8568aa830ab59f8be
#
_entry.id   9622c7420c7956a8568aa830ab59f8be
#
_cell.length_a   1.000
_cell.length_b   1.000
_cell.length_c   1.000
_cell.angle_alpha   90.00
_cell.angle_beta   90.00
_cell.angle_gamma   90.00
#
_symmetry.space_group_name_H-M   'P 1'
#
loop_
_entity.id
_entity.type
_entity.pdbx_description
1 polymer ?
#
loop_
_entity_poly.entity_id
_entity_poly.type
_entity_poly.pdbx_seq_one_letter_code
_entity_poly.pdbx_strand_id
1 'polypeptide(L)'
;ADTLRMYEMFMGPLDASIAWSENGLEGSRKFLDRVWRLIVDENNKMRDRITTLNDGKLDKVYHQTVKKVTEDYENLHFNTAISQLMVFINEAYKVDALPYEYIEGFVQLLAPIAPHIGEELWSILGNEDGISYAPWPTYDEAALVEDEVEVVFQVNGKVRAKSNVPRDLGKDELEKVALANETVQEYIEGKTVRKVIAVPNKLVNIVAN
;
A
#
# COMPACT_ATOMS: atom_id res chain seq x y z
N ALA A 1 24.53 11.56 -2.39
CA ALA A 1 24.04 11.40 -3.76
C ALA A 1 22.58 10.94 -3.77
N ASP A 2 22.22 9.84 -3.12
CA ASP A 2 20.89 9.23 -3.15
C ASP A 2 19.76 10.16 -2.69
N THR A 3 20.00 10.96 -1.68
CA THR A 3 19.03 11.96 -1.20
C THR A 3 18.68 12.97 -2.28
N LEU A 4 19.65 13.46 -3.02
CA LEU A 4 19.42 14.41 -4.12
C LEU A 4 18.69 13.73 -5.29
N ARG A 5 19.12 12.54 -5.69
CA ARG A 5 18.45 11.76 -6.75
C ARG A 5 16.97 11.53 -6.42
N MET A 6 16.70 11.07 -5.19
CA MET A 6 15.32 10.86 -4.73
C MET A 6 14.52 12.16 -4.70
N TYR A 7 15.11 13.26 -4.21
CA TYR A 7 14.47 14.56 -4.19
C TYR A 7 14.05 15.00 -5.58
N GLU A 8 14.96 14.97 -6.56
CA GLU A 8 14.69 15.40 -7.93
C GLU A 8 13.60 14.55 -8.59
N MET A 9 13.58 13.24 -8.33
CA MET A 9 12.59 12.33 -8.90
C MET A 9 11.23 12.38 -8.17
N PHE A 10 11.21 12.81 -6.91
CA PHE A 10 9.99 12.80 -6.09
C PHE A 10 9.17 14.09 -6.17
N MET A 11 9.81 15.23 -6.39
CA MET A 11 9.15 16.54 -6.24
C MET A 11 8.05 16.81 -7.27
N GLY A 12 7.98 16.06 -8.37
CA GLY A 12 6.92 16.16 -9.36
C GLY A 12 7.20 15.36 -10.63
N PRO A 13 6.30 15.44 -11.62
CA PRO A 13 6.52 14.84 -12.92
C PRO A 13 7.77 15.42 -13.61
N LEU A 14 8.44 14.60 -14.44
CA LEU A 14 9.70 15.01 -15.11
C LEU A 14 9.57 16.21 -16.05
N ASP A 15 8.38 16.47 -16.55
CA ASP A 15 8.05 17.60 -17.45
C ASP A 15 7.63 18.87 -16.71
N ALA A 16 7.54 18.83 -15.39
CA ALA A 16 7.16 19.97 -14.56
C ALA A 16 8.38 20.77 -14.09
N SER A 17 8.26 22.11 -14.14
CA SER A 17 9.22 22.98 -13.47
C SER A 17 8.94 23.07 -11.98
N ILE A 18 9.91 22.73 -11.16
CA ILE A 18 9.75 22.66 -9.71
C ILE A 18 10.77 23.56 -9.04
N ALA A 19 10.29 24.41 -8.11
CA ALA A 19 11.17 25.25 -7.32
C ALA A 19 11.96 24.41 -6.31
N TRP A 20 13.22 24.77 -6.06
CA TRP A 20 14.04 24.14 -5.04
C TRP A 20 13.39 24.23 -3.66
N SER A 21 13.41 23.13 -2.91
CA SER A 21 12.86 23.03 -1.56
C SER A 21 13.79 22.27 -0.62
N GLU A 22 14.38 22.97 0.35
CA GLU A 22 15.21 22.32 1.38
C GLU A 22 14.41 21.34 2.23
N ASN A 23 13.16 21.64 2.53
CA ASN A 23 12.27 20.75 3.26
C ASN A 23 11.97 19.44 2.48
N GLY A 24 11.85 19.53 1.16
CA GLY A 24 11.70 18.34 0.29
C GLY A 24 12.95 17.48 0.28
N LEU A 25 14.14 18.10 0.28
CA LEU A 25 15.41 17.39 0.38
C LEU A 25 15.55 16.68 1.72
N GLU A 26 15.22 17.36 2.82
CA GLU A 26 15.21 16.78 4.17
C GLU A 26 14.22 15.63 4.29
N GLY A 27 13.02 15.75 3.70
CA GLY A 27 12.01 14.70 3.64
C GLY A 27 12.53 13.44 2.94
N SER A 28 13.20 13.60 1.81
CA SER A 28 13.86 12.52 1.07
C SER A 28 14.93 11.83 1.89
N ARG A 29 15.74 12.59 2.61
CA ARG A 29 16.75 12.04 3.53
C ARG A 29 16.12 11.23 4.67
N LYS A 30 15.09 11.79 5.31
CA LYS A 30 14.36 11.10 6.40
C LYS A 30 13.75 9.78 5.94
N PHE A 31 13.25 9.73 4.71
CA PHE A 31 12.73 8.48 4.16
C PHE A 31 13.83 7.43 4.00
N LEU A 32 14.96 7.77 3.40
CA LEU A 32 16.11 6.85 3.26
C LEU A 32 16.63 6.38 4.64
N ASP A 33 16.69 7.27 5.62
CA ASP A 33 17.08 6.92 7.00
C ASP A 33 16.05 5.97 7.65
N ARG A 34 14.77 6.09 7.32
CA ARG A 34 13.73 5.14 7.78
C ARG A 34 13.90 3.77 7.14
N VAL A 35 14.17 3.72 5.84
CA VAL A 35 14.47 2.46 5.13
C VAL A 35 15.67 1.77 5.77
N TRP A 36 16.75 2.50 5.99
CA TRP A 36 17.94 1.97 6.66
C TRP A 36 17.61 1.36 8.02
N ARG A 37 16.96 2.12 8.89
CA ARG A 37 16.60 1.68 10.25
C ARG A 37 15.59 0.53 10.29
N LEU A 38 14.79 0.34 9.26
CA LEU A 38 13.89 -0.81 9.15
C LEU A 38 14.69 -2.11 8.96
N ILE A 39 15.76 -2.04 8.18
CA ILE A 39 16.51 -3.22 7.68
C ILE A 39 17.77 -3.48 8.52
N VAL A 40 18.46 -2.42 8.95
CA VAL A 40 19.79 -2.49 9.56
C VAL A 40 19.72 -2.17 11.05
N ASP A 41 20.42 -2.96 11.85
CA ASP A 41 20.56 -2.75 13.29
C ASP A 41 21.71 -1.77 13.62
N GLU A 42 21.94 -1.55 14.91
CA GLU A 42 23.01 -0.69 15.42
C GLU A 42 24.44 -1.22 15.19
N ASN A 43 24.56 -2.52 14.86
CA ASN A 43 25.82 -3.18 14.53
C ASN A 43 26.07 -3.27 13.02
N ASN A 44 25.29 -2.56 12.22
CA ASN A 44 25.29 -2.61 10.75
C ASN A 44 25.01 -4.00 10.17
N LYS A 45 24.12 -4.76 10.83
CA LYS A 45 23.67 -6.08 10.37
C LYS A 45 22.19 -6.06 10.07
N MET A 46 21.75 -7.01 9.26
CA MET A 46 20.33 -7.26 9.02
C MET A 46 19.62 -7.52 10.36
N ARG A 47 18.47 -6.87 10.57
CA ARG A 47 17.67 -7.05 11.79
C ARG A 47 17.06 -8.43 11.89
N ASP A 48 17.04 -9.00 13.09
CA ASP A 48 16.47 -10.33 13.39
C ASP A 48 14.98 -10.45 13.05
N ARG A 49 14.25 -9.34 12.94
CA ARG A 49 12.83 -9.34 12.53
C ARG A 49 12.63 -9.63 11.05
N ILE A 50 13.68 -9.60 10.23
CA ILE A 50 13.66 -10.02 8.83
C ILE A 50 13.87 -11.52 8.80
N THR A 51 12.84 -12.26 8.40
CA THR A 51 12.79 -13.72 8.49
C THR A 51 12.31 -14.35 7.21
N THR A 52 12.53 -15.64 7.06
CA THR A 52 12.00 -16.41 5.93
C THR A 52 10.50 -16.75 6.08
N LEU A 53 9.92 -16.46 7.26
CA LEU A 53 8.50 -16.69 7.51
C LEU A 53 7.69 -15.52 6.96
N ASN A 54 6.60 -15.86 6.26
CA ASN A 54 5.62 -14.90 5.78
C ASN A 54 4.26 -15.21 6.42
N ASP A 55 3.70 -14.27 7.18
CA ASP A 55 2.39 -14.39 7.84
C ASP A 55 1.24 -13.78 6.99
N GLY A 56 1.55 -13.35 5.77
CA GLY A 56 0.59 -12.78 4.81
C GLY A 56 0.20 -11.33 5.04
N LYS A 57 0.60 -10.71 6.14
CA LYS A 57 0.18 -9.33 6.47
C LYS A 57 0.66 -8.27 5.48
N LEU A 58 1.79 -8.52 4.82
CA LEU A 58 2.37 -7.61 3.84
C LEU A 58 2.12 -8.04 2.39
N ASP A 59 1.50 -9.19 2.13
CA ASP A 59 1.32 -9.75 0.79
C ASP A 59 0.71 -8.74 -0.16
N LYS A 60 -0.45 -8.23 0.17
CA LYS A 60 -1.18 -7.29 -0.67
C LYS A 60 -0.36 -6.04 -0.98
N VAL A 61 0.17 -5.36 0.05
CA VAL A 61 0.93 -4.12 -0.15
C VAL A 61 2.24 -4.36 -0.89
N TYR A 62 2.90 -5.51 -0.68
CA TYR A 62 4.11 -5.85 -1.42
C TYR A 62 3.82 -6.03 -2.91
N HIS A 63 2.87 -6.88 -3.27
CA HIS A 63 2.54 -7.14 -4.67
C HIS A 63 1.99 -5.90 -5.38
N GLN A 64 1.18 -5.08 -4.69
CA GLN A 64 0.77 -3.76 -5.18
C GLN A 64 1.97 -2.85 -5.44
N THR A 65 2.96 -2.87 -4.55
CA THR A 65 4.17 -2.04 -4.68
C THR A 65 5.02 -2.50 -5.86
N VAL A 66 5.26 -3.79 -6.03
CA VAL A 66 5.99 -4.31 -7.18
C VAL A 66 5.32 -3.91 -8.48
N LYS A 67 4.01 -4.15 -8.60
CA LYS A 67 3.24 -3.80 -9.80
C LYS A 67 3.32 -2.30 -10.09
N LYS A 68 2.94 -1.48 -9.11
CA LYS A 68 2.84 -0.01 -9.27
C LYS A 68 4.20 0.62 -9.60
N VAL A 69 5.26 0.23 -8.90
CA VAL A 69 6.60 0.78 -9.13
C VAL A 69 7.13 0.36 -10.50
N THR A 70 6.89 -0.89 -10.92
CA THR A 70 7.30 -1.37 -12.25
C THR A 70 6.62 -0.55 -13.35
N GLU A 71 5.29 -0.43 -13.29
CA GLU A 71 4.51 0.36 -14.26
C GLU A 71 4.94 1.85 -14.27
N ASP A 72 5.17 2.42 -13.10
CA ASP A 72 5.59 3.82 -12.99
C ASP A 72 7.00 4.06 -13.55
N TYR A 73 7.93 3.13 -13.36
CA TYR A 73 9.27 3.24 -13.92
C TYR A 73 9.26 3.13 -15.46
N GLU A 74 8.47 2.21 -16.00
CA GLU A 74 8.27 2.06 -17.45
C GLU A 74 7.69 3.34 -18.09
N ASN A 75 6.82 4.05 -17.36
CA ASN A 75 6.18 5.28 -17.81
C ASN A 75 6.87 6.56 -17.32
N LEU A 76 8.05 6.47 -16.68
CA LEU A 76 8.81 7.59 -16.14
C LEU A 76 8.06 8.41 -15.07
N HIS A 77 7.15 7.77 -14.34
CA HIS A 77 6.38 8.37 -13.24
C HIS A 77 7.08 8.16 -11.89
N PHE A 78 8.32 8.62 -11.77
CA PHE A 78 9.17 8.35 -10.60
C PHE A 78 8.60 8.89 -9.30
N ASN A 79 7.90 10.02 -9.32
CA ASN A 79 7.28 10.63 -8.15
C ASN A 79 6.20 9.73 -7.52
N THR A 80 5.38 9.08 -8.33
CA THR A 80 4.35 8.15 -7.86
C THR A 80 4.94 6.80 -7.46
N ALA A 81 6.00 6.33 -8.13
CA ALA A 81 6.78 5.16 -7.71
C ALA A 81 7.35 5.36 -6.31
N ILE A 82 8.00 6.49 -6.03
CA ILE A 82 8.57 6.83 -4.72
C ILE A 82 7.45 6.91 -3.66
N SER A 83 6.30 7.51 -3.99
CA SER A 83 5.14 7.53 -3.10
C SER A 83 4.70 6.12 -2.71
N GLN A 84 4.68 5.19 -3.66
CA GLN A 84 4.32 3.80 -3.40
C GLN A 84 5.38 3.09 -2.54
N LEU A 85 6.67 3.35 -2.74
CA LEU A 85 7.73 2.85 -1.86
C LEU A 85 7.53 3.33 -0.41
N MET A 86 7.10 4.59 -0.21
CA MET A 86 6.77 5.12 1.11
C MET A 86 5.57 4.41 1.74
N VAL A 87 4.55 4.06 0.95
CA VAL A 87 3.40 3.27 1.43
C VAL A 87 3.86 1.93 1.96
N PHE A 88 4.68 1.19 1.21
CA PHE A 88 5.21 -0.09 1.66
C PHE A 88 5.98 0.03 3.00
N ILE A 89 6.88 0.99 3.11
CA ILE A 89 7.65 1.21 4.36
C ILE A 89 6.73 1.53 5.54
N ASN A 90 5.66 2.32 5.32
CA ASN A 90 4.70 2.62 6.37
C ASN A 90 3.99 1.36 6.88
N GLU A 91 3.60 0.45 5.99
CA GLU A 91 2.98 -0.83 6.38
C GLU A 91 4.00 -1.78 7.03
N ALA A 92 5.23 -1.84 6.52
CA ALA A 92 6.29 -2.67 7.08
C ALA A 92 6.66 -2.28 8.53
N TYR A 93 6.49 -1.01 8.91
CA TYR A 93 6.69 -0.58 10.31
C TYR A 93 5.59 -1.04 11.26
N LYS A 94 4.41 -1.45 10.76
CA LYS A 94 3.26 -1.86 11.58
C LYS A 94 3.29 -3.34 11.97
N VAL A 95 4.13 -4.15 11.33
CA VAL A 95 4.23 -5.59 11.56
C VAL A 95 5.47 -5.94 12.35
N ASP A 96 5.43 -7.04 13.12
CA ASP A 96 6.56 -7.46 13.96
C ASP A 96 7.62 -8.23 13.17
N ALA A 97 7.21 -9.03 12.20
CA ALA A 97 8.10 -9.81 11.34
C ALA A 97 8.01 -9.33 9.90
N LEU A 98 9.16 -9.29 9.23
CA LEU A 98 9.30 -8.85 7.85
C LEU A 98 9.75 -10.04 6.98
N PRO A 99 8.96 -10.45 5.97
CA PRO A 99 9.40 -11.49 5.05
C PRO A 99 10.66 -11.06 4.29
N TYR A 100 11.71 -11.89 4.36
CA TYR A 100 12.99 -11.61 3.71
C TYR A 100 12.84 -11.28 2.21
N GLU A 101 12.06 -12.10 1.50
CA GLU A 101 11.81 -11.92 0.05
C GLU A 101 11.18 -10.54 -0.26
N TYR A 102 10.32 -10.03 0.62
CA TYR A 102 9.68 -8.73 0.42
C TYR A 102 10.62 -7.57 0.69
N ILE A 103 11.51 -7.71 1.66
CA ILE A 103 12.55 -6.71 1.92
C ILE A 103 13.57 -6.71 0.79
N GLU A 104 14.00 -7.88 0.33
CA GLU A 104 14.90 -8.04 -0.82
C GLU A 104 14.32 -7.40 -2.08
N GLY A 105 13.07 -7.74 -2.44
CA GLY A 105 12.37 -7.14 -3.57
C GLY A 105 12.17 -5.63 -3.43
N PHE A 106 11.87 -5.14 -2.23
CA PHE A 106 11.77 -3.69 -1.97
C PHE A 106 13.10 -2.99 -2.23
N VAL A 107 14.23 -3.56 -1.81
CA VAL A 107 15.56 -2.98 -2.04
C VAL A 107 15.87 -2.91 -3.55
N GLN A 108 15.47 -3.95 -4.31
CA GLN A 108 15.58 -3.93 -5.77
C GLN A 108 14.75 -2.80 -6.41
N LEU A 109 13.51 -2.58 -5.94
CA LEU A 109 12.66 -1.49 -6.41
C LEU A 109 13.22 -0.10 -6.07
N LEU A 110 13.91 0.05 -4.94
CA LEU A 110 14.51 1.29 -4.50
C LEU A 110 15.79 1.63 -5.26
N ALA A 111 16.58 0.64 -5.65
CA ALA A 111 17.92 0.81 -6.19
C ALA A 111 18.04 1.73 -7.42
N PRO A 112 17.11 1.75 -8.39
CA PRO A 112 17.18 2.69 -9.51
C PRO A 112 17.15 4.17 -9.08
N ILE A 113 16.44 4.49 -8.01
CA ILE A 113 16.36 5.85 -7.46
C ILE A 113 17.54 6.14 -6.53
N ALA A 114 17.88 5.21 -5.64
CA ALA A 114 18.90 5.35 -4.60
C ALA A 114 19.93 4.21 -4.66
N PRO A 115 20.82 4.20 -5.67
CA PRO A 115 21.68 3.06 -5.96
C PRO A 115 22.73 2.78 -4.86
N HIS A 116 23.24 3.79 -4.16
CA HIS A 116 24.27 3.55 -3.15
C HIS A 116 23.68 2.85 -1.92
N ILE A 117 22.56 3.33 -1.40
CA ILE A 117 21.88 2.65 -0.29
C ILE A 117 21.32 1.30 -0.74
N GLY A 118 20.86 1.19 -2.00
CA GLY A 118 20.39 -0.06 -2.57
C GLY A 118 21.46 -1.14 -2.57
N GLU A 119 22.65 -0.86 -3.08
CA GLU A 119 23.79 -1.79 -3.09
C GLU A 119 24.24 -2.18 -1.69
N GLU A 120 24.32 -1.22 -0.76
CA GLU A 120 24.72 -1.49 0.61
C GLU A 120 23.69 -2.39 1.33
N LEU A 121 22.40 -2.09 1.21
CA LEU A 121 21.34 -2.94 1.78
C LEU A 121 21.33 -4.34 1.16
N TRP A 122 21.55 -4.45 -0.14
CA TRP A 122 21.65 -5.71 -0.87
C TRP A 122 22.75 -6.60 -0.33
N SER A 123 23.93 -6.02 -0.10
CA SER A 123 25.06 -6.70 0.53
C SER A 123 24.76 -7.12 1.98
N ILE A 124 24.13 -6.25 2.79
CA ILE A 124 23.75 -6.55 4.19
C ILE A 124 22.74 -7.69 4.25
N LEU A 125 21.86 -7.82 3.26
CA LEU A 125 20.92 -8.93 3.14
C LEU A 125 21.61 -10.26 2.80
N GLY A 126 22.91 -10.24 2.47
CA GLY A 126 23.72 -11.44 2.23
C GLY A 126 23.93 -11.80 0.76
N ASN A 127 23.59 -10.91 -0.17
CA ASN A 127 23.80 -11.10 -1.58
C ASN A 127 25.25 -10.74 -1.99
N GLU A 128 25.91 -11.57 -2.73
CA GLU A 128 27.31 -11.40 -3.14
C GLU A 128 27.46 -10.64 -4.47
N ASP A 129 26.48 -10.82 -5.38
CA ASP A 129 26.47 -10.14 -6.69
C ASP A 129 25.85 -8.74 -6.56
N GLY A 130 26.23 -7.83 -7.46
CA GLY A 130 25.65 -6.48 -7.48
C GLY A 130 24.16 -6.49 -7.82
N ILE A 131 23.40 -5.63 -7.14
CA ILE A 131 21.94 -5.54 -7.28
C ILE A 131 21.49 -5.26 -8.72
N SER A 132 22.31 -4.57 -9.51
CA SER A 132 22.01 -4.23 -10.90
C SER A 132 21.90 -5.45 -11.83
N TYR A 133 22.40 -6.60 -11.41
CA TYR A 133 22.33 -7.86 -12.16
C TYR A 133 21.23 -8.80 -11.63
N ALA A 134 20.61 -8.47 -10.52
CA ALA A 134 19.53 -9.26 -9.96
C ALA A 134 18.28 -9.21 -10.84
N PRO A 135 17.52 -10.33 -10.95
CA PRO A 135 16.26 -10.34 -11.68
C PRO A 135 15.26 -9.39 -11.00
N TRP A 136 14.53 -8.62 -11.80
CA TRP A 136 13.52 -7.70 -11.27
C TRP A 136 12.42 -8.47 -10.51
N PRO A 137 11.94 -7.95 -9.37
CA PRO A 137 10.93 -8.64 -8.58
C PRO A 137 9.62 -8.78 -9.35
N THR A 138 8.95 -9.91 -9.15
CA THR A 138 7.65 -10.20 -9.76
C THR A 138 6.53 -10.06 -8.74
N TYR A 139 5.31 -9.90 -9.22
CA TYR A 139 4.12 -9.83 -8.36
C TYR A 139 3.10 -10.91 -8.74
N ASP A 140 2.28 -11.29 -7.76
CA ASP A 140 1.18 -12.23 -7.95
C ASP A 140 -0.13 -11.42 -8.09
N GLU A 141 -0.80 -11.56 -9.24
CA GLU A 141 -2.10 -10.94 -9.50
C GLU A 141 -3.17 -11.41 -8.49
N ALA A 142 -3.10 -12.64 -8.01
CA ALA A 142 -4.03 -13.16 -7.02
C ALA A 142 -3.94 -12.41 -5.68
N ALA A 143 -2.76 -11.94 -5.30
CA ALA A 143 -2.55 -11.15 -4.08
C ALA A 143 -3.10 -9.71 -4.19
N LEU A 144 -3.42 -9.24 -5.39
CA LEU A 144 -3.97 -7.91 -5.65
C LEU A 144 -5.50 -7.88 -5.53
N VAL A 145 -6.16 -9.03 -5.50
CA VAL A 145 -7.62 -9.11 -5.36
C VAL A 145 -8.01 -8.58 -3.98
N GLU A 146 -8.89 -7.59 -3.96
CA GLU A 146 -9.49 -7.12 -2.72
C GLU A 146 -10.54 -8.14 -2.28
N ASP A 147 -10.30 -8.80 -1.16
CA ASP A 147 -11.27 -9.71 -0.55
C ASP A 147 -12.47 -8.95 0.02
N GLU A 148 -12.29 -7.65 0.29
CA GLU A 148 -13.32 -6.75 0.80
C GLU A 148 -13.47 -5.50 -0.06
N VAL A 149 -14.66 -4.93 -0.02
CA VAL A 149 -15.01 -3.67 -0.71
C VAL A 149 -15.83 -2.79 0.23
N GLU A 150 -15.54 -1.48 0.24
CA GLU A 150 -16.35 -0.52 0.97
C GLU A 150 -17.70 -0.35 0.26
N VAL A 151 -18.79 -0.67 0.95
CA VAL A 151 -20.16 -0.48 0.50
C VAL A 151 -20.81 0.63 1.32
N VAL A 152 -21.52 1.52 0.61
CA VAL A 152 -22.24 2.65 1.21
C VAL A 152 -23.65 2.25 1.54
N PHE A 153 -24.08 2.46 2.79
CA PHE A 153 -25.45 2.24 3.22
C PHE A 153 -26.23 3.56 3.24
N GLN A 154 -27.35 3.57 2.51
CA GLN A 154 -28.23 4.72 2.39
C GLN A 154 -29.60 4.41 3.01
N VAL A 155 -30.22 5.41 3.62
CA VAL A 155 -31.62 5.40 4.03
C VAL A 155 -32.31 6.54 3.32
N ASN A 156 -33.33 6.21 2.53
CA ASN A 156 -34.07 7.16 1.69
C ASN A 156 -33.16 8.03 0.79
N GLY A 157 -32.14 7.39 0.17
CA GLY A 157 -31.19 8.04 -0.73
C GLY A 157 -30.10 8.86 -0.06
N LYS A 158 -30.06 8.97 1.28
CA LYS A 158 -29.02 9.68 2.02
C LYS A 158 -28.04 8.69 2.65
N VAL A 159 -26.74 8.92 2.44
CA VAL A 159 -25.67 8.12 3.04
C VAL A 159 -25.74 8.21 4.56
N ARG A 160 -25.74 7.05 5.22
CA ARG A 160 -25.83 6.95 6.69
C ARG A 160 -24.65 6.19 7.29
N ALA A 161 -24.17 5.17 6.60
CA ALA A 161 -23.02 4.39 7.04
C ALA A 161 -22.21 3.91 5.85
N LYS A 162 -21.00 3.41 6.14
CA LYS A 162 -20.13 2.70 5.23
C LYS A 162 -19.61 1.47 5.96
N SER A 163 -19.45 0.38 5.24
CA SER A 163 -18.92 -0.87 5.81
C SER A 163 -18.09 -1.61 4.77
N ASN A 164 -16.99 -2.21 5.22
CA ASN A 164 -16.27 -3.17 4.42
C ASN A 164 -17.01 -4.50 4.46
N VAL A 165 -17.27 -5.04 3.29
CA VAL A 165 -17.93 -6.33 3.11
C VAL A 165 -17.12 -7.18 2.13
N PRO A 166 -17.18 -8.52 2.23
CA PRO A 166 -16.56 -9.40 1.25
C PRO A 166 -16.95 -9.00 -0.17
N ARG A 167 -15.97 -8.99 -1.08
CA ARG A 167 -16.21 -8.71 -2.50
C ARG A 167 -17.17 -9.77 -3.05
N ASP A 168 -18.06 -9.34 -3.92
CA ASP A 168 -19.06 -10.20 -4.57
C ASP A 168 -20.07 -10.87 -3.61
N LEU A 169 -20.24 -10.30 -2.42
CA LEU A 169 -21.32 -10.71 -1.51
C LEU A 169 -22.67 -10.65 -2.22
N GLY A 170 -23.44 -11.72 -2.12
CA GLY A 170 -24.76 -11.82 -2.72
C GLY A 170 -25.72 -10.71 -2.27
N LYS A 171 -26.68 -10.35 -3.12
CA LYS A 171 -27.63 -9.26 -2.79
C LYS A 171 -28.36 -9.49 -1.46
N ASP A 172 -28.84 -10.72 -1.23
CA ASP A 172 -29.58 -11.07 -0.01
C ASP A 172 -28.72 -11.00 1.25
N GLU A 173 -27.44 -11.35 1.14
CA GLU A 173 -26.47 -11.26 2.24
C GLU A 173 -26.09 -9.81 2.49
N LEU A 174 -25.86 -9.03 1.43
CA LEU A 174 -25.54 -7.61 1.53
C LEU A 174 -26.71 -6.81 2.16
N GLU A 175 -27.96 -7.16 1.84
CA GLU A 175 -29.15 -6.58 2.49
C GLU A 175 -29.19 -6.88 3.99
N LYS A 176 -28.86 -8.13 4.39
CA LYS A 176 -28.78 -8.51 5.82
C LYS A 176 -27.71 -7.72 6.56
N VAL A 177 -26.52 -7.59 5.96
CA VAL A 177 -25.43 -6.80 6.55
C VAL A 177 -25.83 -5.33 6.73
N ALA A 178 -26.48 -4.74 5.73
CA ALA A 178 -26.93 -3.35 5.80
C ALA A 178 -28.02 -3.14 6.88
N LEU A 179 -28.98 -4.06 6.98
CA LEU A 179 -30.04 -4.00 7.99
C LEU A 179 -29.55 -4.29 9.41
N ALA A 180 -28.45 -5.03 9.56
CA ALA A 180 -27.81 -5.33 10.86
C ALA A 180 -26.87 -4.20 11.33
N ASN A 181 -26.54 -3.24 10.48
CA ASN A 181 -25.67 -2.13 10.83
C ASN A 181 -26.33 -1.19 11.85
N GLU A 182 -25.69 -0.96 12.99
CA GLU A 182 -26.22 -0.18 14.12
C GLU A 182 -26.68 1.23 13.70
N THR A 183 -25.85 1.94 12.93
CA THR A 183 -26.19 3.28 12.44
C THR A 183 -27.41 3.26 11.51
N VAL A 184 -27.52 2.25 10.65
CA VAL A 184 -28.70 2.10 9.79
C VAL A 184 -29.95 1.81 10.62
N GLN A 185 -29.85 0.96 11.64
CA GLN A 185 -30.96 0.65 12.56
C GLN A 185 -31.50 1.89 13.25
N GLU A 186 -30.66 2.79 13.73
CA GLU A 186 -31.07 4.07 14.32
C GLU A 186 -31.95 4.92 13.37
N TYR A 187 -31.63 4.90 12.07
CA TYR A 187 -32.36 5.67 11.06
C TYR A 187 -33.67 5.02 10.59
N ILE A 188 -33.83 3.73 10.77
CA ILE A 188 -35.05 2.98 10.41
C ILE A 188 -35.93 2.65 11.63
N GLU A 189 -35.45 2.95 12.83
CA GLU A 189 -36.22 2.74 14.06
C GLU A 189 -37.58 3.45 14.00
N GLY A 190 -38.65 2.71 14.30
CA GLY A 190 -40.01 3.21 14.24
C GLY A 190 -40.59 3.41 12.83
N LYS A 191 -39.87 2.99 11.79
CA LYS A 191 -40.29 3.06 10.38
C LYS A 191 -40.53 1.68 9.79
N THR A 192 -41.37 1.64 8.77
CA THR A 192 -41.61 0.42 8.01
C THR A 192 -40.67 0.38 6.80
N VAL A 193 -39.77 -0.62 6.73
CA VAL A 193 -38.94 -0.84 5.55
C VAL A 193 -39.82 -1.32 4.38
N ARG A 194 -39.88 -0.53 3.33
CA ARG A 194 -40.71 -0.80 2.13
C ARG A 194 -39.95 -1.57 1.05
N LYS A 195 -38.67 -1.21 0.88
CA LYS A 195 -37.84 -1.78 -0.14
C LYS A 195 -36.36 -1.64 0.23
N VAL A 196 -35.57 -2.67 -0.09
CA VAL A 196 -34.10 -2.61 -0.04
C VAL A 196 -33.58 -2.80 -1.47
N ILE A 197 -32.66 -1.94 -1.87
CA ILE A 197 -32.03 -1.97 -3.20
C ILE A 197 -30.55 -2.18 -2.98
N ALA A 198 -30.07 -3.40 -3.17
CA ALA A 198 -28.66 -3.74 -3.08
C ALA A 198 -28.01 -3.75 -4.46
N VAL A 199 -26.92 -2.99 -4.59
CA VAL A 199 -26.03 -3.02 -5.75
C VAL A 199 -24.70 -3.59 -5.27
N PRO A 200 -24.36 -4.84 -5.63
CA PRO A 200 -23.13 -5.50 -5.18
C PRO A 200 -21.90 -4.62 -5.42
N ASN A 201 -20.97 -4.65 -4.46
CA ASN A 201 -19.72 -3.90 -4.47
C ASN A 201 -19.86 -2.36 -4.53
N LYS A 202 -21.05 -1.80 -4.30
CA LYS A 202 -21.28 -0.34 -4.39
C LYS A 202 -22.09 0.23 -3.24
N LEU A 203 -23.37 -0.11 -3.17
CA LEU A 203 -24.27 0.50 -2.19
C LEU A 203 -25.49 -0.40 -1.88
N VAL A 204 -26.06 -0.14 -0.71
CA VAL A 204 -27.42 -0.57 -0.34
C VAL A 204 -28.26 0.66 0.00
N ASN A 205 -29.41 0.80 -0.64
CA ASN A 205 -30.36 1.86 -0.30
C ASN A 205 -31.64 1.26 0.30
N ILE A 206 -31.95 1.65 1.52
CA ILE A 206 -33.12 1.21 2.29
C ILE A 206 -34.15 2.30 2.21
N VAL A 207 -35.33 1.96 1.69
CA VAL A 207 -36.49 2.85 1.64
C VAL A 207 -37.40 2.53 2.82
N ALA A 208 -37.54 3.47 3.74
CA ALA A 208 -38.34 3.32 4.96
C ALA A 208 -39.20 4.58 5.22
N ASN A 209 -40.42 4.37 5.67
CA ASN A 209 -41.37 5.44 6.01
C ASN A 209 -42.19 5.06 7.24
#